data_60fff27c5810c86646ae993bb7b954a4
#
_entry.id   60fff27c5810c86646ae993bb7b954a4
#
_cell.length_a   1.000
_cell.length_b   1.000
_cell.length_c   1.000
_cell.angle_alpha   90.00
_cell.angle_beta   90.00
_cell.angle_gamma   90.00
#
_symmetry.space_group_name_H-M   'P 1'
#
loop_
_entity.id
_entity.type
_entity.pdbx_description
1 polymer ?
#
loop_
_entity_poly.entity_id
_entity_poly.type
_entity_poly.pdbx_seq_one_letter_code
_entity_poly.pdbx_strand_id
1 'polypeptide(L)'
;LVDSLSATGELTFKDSDGNVVISGSDIESASVVMDNQTNKPVVSLKLNAEGKNKFAQATAANIGKTISIYMDDELISKPKVQSAITDGEAIISGSSNVEEAKTLAGLINAGALPVSIEVASISNVGAQLGEEALPNAIKAGVIGIAIIFIFMIVYYRVPGIIASMALTLYTTLVLLIFAENGVALTLPGIAAFLLTVGMAVDANVLIFERIREELKKGLSVKTAVDKGFHNALSSILDSNITTIIAGLVLYYMGTGTVKGFAVTLMIGIVVSMFTALVVTKTLMKLGVNMGLLKTPAHFRVKRG
;
A
#
# COMPACT_ATOMS: atom_id res chain seq x y z
N LEU A 1 17.67 -7.58 -11.22
CA LEU A 1 17.72 -7.00 -9.84
C LEU A 1 17.00 -7.91 -8.84
N VAL A 2 15.81 -8.45 -9.19
CA VAL A 2 15.08 -9.42 -8.34
C VAL A 2 15.87 -10.73 -8.26
N ASP A 3 16.36 -11.23 -9.38
CA ASP A 3 17.18 -12.44 -9.44
C ASP A 3 18.51 -12.27 -8.67
N SER A 4 19.08 -11.07 -8.67
CA SER A 4 20.31 -10.76 -7.90
C SER A 4 20.07 -10.63 -6.39
N LEU A 5 18.82 -10.29 -5.96
CA LEU A 5 18.46 -10.20 -4.55
C LEU A 5 17.94 -11.52 -3.98
N SER A 6 17.37 -12.39 -4.81
CA SER A 6 16.91 -13.73 -4.41
C SER A 6 18.02 -14.78 -4.43
N ALA A 7 19.15 -14.50 -5.07
CA ALA A 7 20.36 -15.31 -5.01
C ALA A 7 21.06 -15.07 -3.66
N THR A 8 20.43 -15.48 -2.55
CA THR A 8 21.06 -15.54 -1.23
C THR A 8 21.86 -16.82 -1.13
N GLY A 9 22.87 -16.94 -1.96
CA GLY A 9 23.83 -18.02 -1.91
C GLY A 9 24.96 -17.72 -0.91
N GLU A 10 25.65 -18.76 -0.50
CA GLU A 10 26.84 -18.65 0.33
C GLU A 10 28.00 -18.07 -0.50
N LEU A 11 28.37 -16.82 -0.23
CA LEU A 11 29.51 -16.18 -0.88
C LEU A 11 30.81 -16.67 -0.26
N THR A 12 31.66 -17.29 -1.07
CA THR A 12 32.97 -17.79 -0.64
C THR A 12 34.09 -17.34 -1.57
N PHE A 13 35.23 -17.00 -0.97
CA PHE A 13 36.46 -16.72 -1.69
C PHE A 13 37.39 -17.91 -1.48
N LYS A 14 37.79 -18.56 -2.57
CA LYS A 14 38.65 -19.76 -2.52
C LYS A 14 40.00 -19.47 -3.17
N ASP A 15 41.07 -19.98 -2.57
CA ASP A 15 42.40 -19.92 -3.13
C ASP A 15 42.58 -20.88 -4.33
N SER A 16 43.78 -20.95 -4.92
CA SER A 16 44.08 -21.85 -6.03
C SER A 16 44.01 -23.35 -5.66
N ASP A 17 44.06 -23.66 -4.38
CA ASP A 17 44.01 -25.03 -3.87
C ASP A 17 42.59 -25.44 -3.41
N GLY A 18 41.62 -24.51 -3.55
CA GLY A 18 40.22 -24.72 -3.23
C GLY A 18 39.84 -24.46 -1.76
N ASN A 19 40.75 -23.95 -0.95
CA ASN A 19 40.46 -23.60 0.45
C ASN A 19 39.72 -22.29 0.55
N VAL A 20 38.70 -22.22 1.42
CA VAL A 20 37.96 -21.00 1.69
C VAL A 20 38.85 -20.03 2.49
N VAL A 21 39.07 -18.86 1.94
CA VAL A 21 39.91 -17.78 2.50
C VAL A 21 39.09 -16.84 3.36
N ILE A 22 37.98 -16.33 2.81
CA ILE A 22 36.97 -15.53 3.47
C ILE A 22 35.59 -15.91 2.95
N SER A 23 34.56 -15.62 3.73
CA SER A 23 33.15 -15.79 3.38
C SER A 23 32.41 -14.46 3.33
N GLY A 24 31.15 -14.48 2.93
CA GLY A 24 30.31 -13.30 2.90
C GLY A 24 30.24 -12.58 4.26
N SER A 25 30.25 -13.32 5.37
CA SER A 25 30.23 -12.76 6.73
C SER A 25 31.48 -11.94 7.10
N ASP A 26 32.57 -12.08 6.34
CA ASP A 26 33.80 -11.33 6.52
C ASP A 26 33.81 -9.98 5.78
N ILE A 27 32.78 -9.71 4.96
CA ILE A 27 32.61 -8.50 4.15
C ILE A 27 31.63 -7.52 4.84
N GLU A 28 32.03 -6.26 4.92
CA GLU A 28 31.18 -5.17 5.41
C GLU A 28 30.33 -4.57 4.26
N SER A 29 30.94 -4.33 3.11
CA SER A 29 30.25 -3.77 1.94
C SER A 29 31.05 -3.94 0.65
N ALA A 30 30.33 -3.92 -0.49
CA ALA A 30 30.90 -3.85 -1.84
C ALA A 30 30.29 -2.65 -2.59
N SER A 31 31.11 -1.86 -3.27
CA SER A 31 30.66 -0.69 -4.05
C SER A 31 31.42 -0.56 -5.35
N VAL A 32 30.79 0.07 -6.36
CA VAL A 32 31.46 0.35 -7.62
C VAL A 32 32.18 1.69 -7.52
N VAL A 33 33.45 1.69 -7.84
CA VAL A 33 34.28 2.89 -7.92
C VAL A 33 35.00 2.95 -9.26
N MET A 34 35.39 4.14 -9.68
CA MET A 34 36.23 4.30 -10.87
C MET A 34 37.68 4.25 -10.44
N ASP A 35 38.45 3.38 -11.05
CA ASP A 35 39.89 3.31 -10.82
C ASP A 35 40.57 4.57 -11.37
N ASN A 36 41.25 5.29 -10.50
CA ASN A 36 41.92 6.58 -10.83
C ASN A 36 43.04 6.43 -11.86
N GLN A 37 43.64 5.22 -12.01
CA GLN A 37 44.73 5.00 -12.97
C GLN A 37 44.26 4.55 -14.33
N THR A 38 43.25 3.68 -14.37
CA THR A 38 42.79 3.09 -15.65
C THR A 38 41.47 3.70 -16.15
N ASN A 39 40.80 4.53 -15.33
CA ASN A 39 39.48 5.10 -15.59
C ASN A 39 38.43 4.05 -15.96
N LYS A 40 38.58 2.82 -15.41
CA LYS A 40 37.65 1.70 -15.59
C LYS A 40 36.83 1.46 -14.31
N PRO A 41 35.60 0.92 -14.45
CA PRO A 41 34.80 0.54 -13.29
C PRO A 41 35.40 -0.68 -12.61
N VAL A 42 35.56 -0.61 -11.28
CA VAL A 42 36.06 -1.68 -10.42
C VAL A 42 35.14 -1.83 -9.21
N VAL A 43 35.13 -3.00 -8.60
CA VAL A 43 34.38 -3.23 -7.35
C VAL A 43 35.33 -3.10 -6.18
N SER A 44 35.07 -2.14 -5.30
CA SER A 44 35.76 -1.96 -4.04
C SER A 44 35.04 -2.79 -2.96
N LEU A 45 35.80 -3.63 -2.28
CA LEU A 45 35.37 -4.44 -1.15
C LEU A 45 35.90 -3.84 0.14
N LYS A 46 35.05 -3.70 1.13
CA LYS A 46 35.42 -3.35 2.48
C LYS A 46 35.20 -4.54 3.40
N LEU A 47 36.24 -4.98 4.09
CA LEU A 47 36.22 -6.14 4.97
C LEU A 47 36.06 -5.69 6.43
N ASN A 48 35.38 -6.52 7.22
CA ASN A 48 35.33 -6.31 8.67
C ASN A 48 36.69 -6.66 9.35
N ALA A 49 36.81 -6.46 10.66
CA ALA A 49 38.07 -6.65 11.37
C ALA A 49 38.61 -8.08 11.29
N GLU A 50 37.75 -9.08 11.26
CA GLU A 50 38.12 -10.50 11.14
C GLU A 50 38.53 -10.84 9.70
N GLY A 51 37.71 -10.43 8.71
CA GLY A 51 37.99 -10.61 7.30
C GLY A 51 39.29 -9.94 6.86
N LYS A 52 39.60 -8.75 7.38
CA LYS A 52 40.86 -8.06 7.13
C LYS A 52 42.07 -8.92 7.47
N ASN A 53 42.06 -9.54 8.66
CA ASN A 53 43.20 -10.37 9.11
C ASN A 53 43.33 -11.66 8.28
N LYS A 54 42.21 -12.34 8.00
CA LYS A 54 42.17 -13.54 7.17
C LYS A 54 42.66 -13.24 5.76
N PHE A 55 42.14 -12.16 5.17
CA PHE A 55 42.45 -11.79 3.80
C PHE A 55 43.87 -11.29 3.59
N ALA A 56 44.45 -10.60 4.57
CA ALA A 56 45.85 -10.20 4.56
C ALA A 56 46.80 -11.41 4.50
N GLN A 57 46.55 -12.44 5.33
CA GLN A 57 47.34 -13.68 5.32
C GLN A 57 47.18 -14.43 3.99
N ALA A 58 45.95 -14.55 3.52
CA ALA A 58 45.66 -15.29 2.29
C ALA A 58 46.25 -14.59 1.05
N THR A 59 46.10 -13.27 0.94
CA THR A 59 46.67 -12.52 -0.18
C THR A 59 48.17 -12.53 -0.18
N ALA A 60 48.84 -12.48 0.99
CA ALA A 60 50.30 -12.61 1.11
C ALA A 60 50.80 -13.99 0.62
N ALA A 61 50.05 -15.08 0.93
CA ALA A 61 50.40 -16.43 0.52
C ALA A 61 50.10 -16.73 -0.95
N ASN A 62 49.24 -15.94 -1.58
CA ASN A 62 48.74 -16.18 -2.94
C ASN A 62 49.16 -15.09 -3.95
N ILE A 63 50.20 -14.33 -3.70
CA ILE A 63 50.71 -13.31 -4.63
C ILE A 63 51.04 -13.97 -6.00
N GLY A 64 50.51 -13.41 -7.07
CA GLY A 64 50.66 -13.92 -8.44
C GLY A 64 49.71 -15.05 -8.81
N LYS A 65 48.97 -15.62 -7.86
CA LYS A 65 47.89 -16.61 -8.08
C LYS A 65 46.52 -15.92 -8.15
N THR A 66 45.48 -16.71 -8.32
CA THR A 66 44.09 -16.21 -8.36
C THR A 66 43.35 -16.57 -7.08
N ILE A 67 42.48 -15.68 -6.58
CA ILE A 67 41.47 -15.98 -5.59
C ILE A 67 40.11 -15.98 -6.32
N SER A 68 39.45 -17.10 -6.34
CA SER A 68 38.18 -17.29 -7.03
C SER A 68 37.02 -16.95 -6.12
N ILE A 69 36.03 -16.23 -6.64
CA ILE A 69 34.82 -15.79 -5.93
C ILE A 69 33.66 -16.66 -6.40
N TYR A 70 33.06 -17.38 -5.47
CA TYR A 70 31.92 -18.27 -5.72
C TYR A 70 30.67 -17.76 -4.96
N MET A 71 29.52 -17.92 -5.60
CA MET A 71 28.21 -17.85 -4.97
C MET A 71 27.65 -19.26 -5.01
N ASP A 72 27.47 -19.91 -3.88
CA ASP A 72 27.28 -21.35 -3.77
C ASP A 72 28.43 -22.10 -4.47
N ASP A 73 28.13 -22.83 -5.54
CA ASP A 73 29.13 -23.50 -6.35
C ASP A 73 29.38 -22.85 -7.71
N GLU A 74 28.75 -21.68 -7.99
CA GLU A 74 28.90 -20.95 -9.24
C GLU A 74 30.07 -19.96 -9.17
N LEU A 75 31.01 -20.06 -10.10
CA LEU A 75 32.13 -19.12 -10.21
C LEU A 75 31.68 -17.78 -10.77
N ILE A 76 31.72 -16.73 -9.93
CA ILE A 76 31.33 -15.36 -10.32
C ILE A 76 32.51 -14.60 -10.91
N SER A 77 33.69 -14.69 -10.28
CA SER A 77 34.89 -13.94 -10.70
C SER A 77 36.15 -14.64 -10.24
N LYS A 78 37.27 -14.41 -10.97
CA LYS A 78 38.55 -15.01 -10.67
C LYS A 78 39.71 -14.00 -10.77
N PRO A 79 39.75 -12.98 -9.88
CA PRO A 79 40.79 -11.96 -9.89
C PRO A 79 42.17 -12.53 -9.51
N LYS A 80 43.23 -11.92 -10.07
CA LYS A 80 44.60 -12.23 -9.74
C LYS A 80 45.09 -11.34 -8.58
N VAL A 81 45.72 -11.95 -7.60
CA VAL A 81 46.35 -11.23 -6.47
C VAL A 81 47.63 -10.55 -6.94
N GLN A 82 47.66 -9.23 -6.93
CA GLN A 82 48.83 -8.44 -7.33
C GLN A 82 49.81 -8.16 -6.16
N SER A 83 49.24 -7.90 -4.98
CA SER A 83 50.00 -7.63 -3.77
C SER A 83 49.23 -8.09 -2.53
N ALA A 84 49.91 -8.21 -1.38
CA ALA A 84 49.23 -8.46 -0.12
C ALA A 84 48.34 -7.25 0.28
N ILE A 85 47.11 -7.54 0.68
CA ILE A 85 46.11 -6.53 1.05
C ILE A 85 45.99 -6.53 2.58
N THR A 86 46.53 -5.50 3.22
CA THR A 86 46.62 -5.41 4.68
C THR A 86 45.74 -4.32 5.29
N ASP A 87 45.15 -3.47 4.48
CA ASP A 87 44.34 -2.34 4.90
C ASP A 87 42.86 -2.72 5.10
N GLY A 88 42.42 -3.86 4.56
CA GLY A 88 41.03 -4.32 4.63
C GLY A 88 40.17 -3.79 3.48
N GLU A 89 40.75 -3.11 2.51
CA GLU A 89 40.11 -2.67 1.30
C GLU A 89 40.71 -3.40 0.09
N ALA A 90 39.88 -4.11 -0.65
CA ALA A 90 40.28 -4.85 -1.84
C ALA A 90 39.58 -4.31 -3.08
N ILE A 91 40.27 -4.36 -4.23
CA ILE A 91 39.71 -3.94 -5.51
C ILE A 91 39.65 -5.14 -6.43
N ILE A 92 38.46 -5.45 -6.93
CA ILE A 92 38.23 -6.43 -7.99
C ILE A 92 38.19 -5.69 -9.32
N SER A 93 39.24 -5.89 -10.13
CA SER A 93 39.32 -5.37 -11.48
C SER A 93 38.91 -6.44 -12.51
N GLY A 94 38.50 -6.02 -13.69
CA GLY A 94 38.15 -6.91 -14.81
C GLY A 94 36.74 -6.76 -15.34
N SER A 95 35.89 -5.94 -14.72
CA SER A 95 34.58 -5.62 -15.24
C SER A 95 34.71 -4.80 -16.54
N SER A 96 33.98 -5.20 -17.57
CA SER A 96 34.03 -4.58 -18.88
C SER A 96 33.28 -3.24 -18.92
N ASN A 97 32.27 -3.07 -18.08
CA ASN A 97 31.43 -1.89 -18.00
C ASN A 97 30.86 -1.68 -16.58
N VAL A 98 30.22 -0.53 -16.36
CA VAL A 98 29.64 -0.13 -15.07
C VAL A 98 28.49 -1.06 -14.64
N GLU A 99 27.71 -1.60 -15.57
CA GLU A 99 26.59 -2.49 -15.27
C GLU A 99 27.08 -3.85 -14.74
N GLU A 100 28.15 -4.39 -15.33
CA GLU A 100 28.80 -5.64 -14.86
C GLU A 100 29.38 -5.44 -13.44
N ALA A 101 30.06 -4.32 -13.21
CA ALA A 101 30.58 -3.98 -11.89
C ALA A 101 29.46 -3.82 -10.84
N LYS A 102 28.33 -3.20 -11.21
CA LYS A 102 27.16 -3.07 -10.33
C LYS A 102 26.52 -4.43 -9.99
N THR A 103 26.41 -5.29 -11.01
CA THR A 103 25.89 -6.65 -10.81
C THR A 103 26.78 -7.44 -9.86
N LEU A 104 28.10 -7.40 -10.06
CA LEU A 104 29.06 -8.07 -9.18
C LEU A 104 29.00 -7.52 -7.74
N ALA A 105 29.00 -6.19 -7.58
CA ALA A 105 28.86 -5.58 -6.25
C ALA A 105 27.54 -5.93 -5.58
N GLY A 106 26.44 -6.00 -6.33
CA GLY A 106 25.12 -6.42 -5.84
C GLY A 106 25.11 -7.86 -5.36
N LEU A 107 25.69 -8.79 -6.13
CA LEU A 107 25.83 -10.20 -5.75
C LEU A 107 26.68 -10.37 -4.48
N ILE A 108 27.81 -9.65 -4.39
CA ILE A 108 28.67 -9.72 -3.22
C ILE A 108 27.94 -9.20 -1.97
N ASN A 109 27.22 -8.07 -2.07
CA ASN A 109 26.44 -7.55 -0.96
C ASN A 109 25.28 -8.47 -0.55
N ALA A 110 24.63 -9.14 -1.51
CA ALA A 110 23.58 -10.12 -1.23
C ALA A 110 24.14 -11.34 -0.47
N GLY A 111 25.29 -11.88 -0.88
CA GLY A 111 25.95 -12.99 -0.20
C GLY A 111 26.68 -12.63 1.10
N ALA A 112 26.81 -11.33 1.41
CA ALA A 112 27.32 -10.84 2.69
C ALA A 112 26.23 -10.75 3.78
N LEU A 113 24.95 -10.92 3.44
CA LEU A 113 23.85 -10.87 4.40
C LEU A 113 23.85 -12.11 5.31
N PRO A 114 23.74 -11.94 6.64
CA PRO A 114 23.77 -13.05 7.59
C PRO A 114 22.46 -13.87 7.63
N VAL A 115 21.48 -13.51 6.82
CA VAL A 115 20.15 -14.13 6.76
C VAL A 115 19.71 -14.37 5.32
N SER A 116 19.03 -15.47 5.06
CA SER A 116 18.41 -15.74 3.76
C SER A 116 17.25 -14.78 3.53
N ILE A 117 17.17 -14.20 2.34
CA ILE A 117 16.06 -13.35 1.92
C ILE A 117 15.18 -14.17 0.98
N GLU A 118 13.92 -14.40 1.37
CA GLU A 118 12.92 -14.99 0.51
C GLU A 118 12.04 -13.92 -0.10
N VAL A 119 11.75 -14.04 -1.40
CA VAL A 119 10.83 -13.14 -2.09
C VAL A 119 9.41 -13.48 -1.64
N ALA A 120 8.88 -12.71 -0.70
CA ALA A 120 7.52 -12.91 -0.17
C ALA A 120 6.41 -12.62 -1.20
N SER A 121 6.63 -11.68 -2.12
CA SER A 121 5.66 -11.35 -3.18
C SER A 121 6.33 -10.56 -4.30
N ILE A 122 6.02 -10.91 -5.54
CA ILE A 122 6.37 -10.13 -6.74
C ILE A 122 5.06 -9.69 -7.40
N SER A 123 4.80 -8.39 -7.44
CA SER A 123 3.66 -7.83 -8.16
C SER A 123 4.16 -7.11 -9.40
N ASN A 124 3.99 -7.73 -10.57
CA ASN A 124 4.22 -7.08 -11.85
C ASN A 124 2.92 -6.45 -12.35
N VAL A 125 2.82 -5.14 -12.27
CA VAL A 125 1.74 -4.39 -12.92
C VAL A 125 2.24 -3.98 -14.30
N GLY A 126 1.61 -4.49 -15.37
CA GLY A 126 1.96 -4.09 -16.72
C GLY A 126 1.77 -2.57 -16.89
N ALA A 127 2.71 -1.91 -17.57
CA ALA A 127 2.73 -0.45 -17.74
C ALA A 127 1.41 0.11 -18.29
N GLN A 128 0.76 -0.56 -19.24
CA GLN A 128 -0.56 -0.19 -19.77
C GLN A 128 -1.69 -0.24 -18.73
N LEU A 129 -1.70 -1.26 -17.86
CA LEU A 129 -2.71 -1.37 -16.81
C LEU A 129 -2.52 -0.31 -15.71
N GLY A 130 -1.27 0.14 -15.45
CA GLY A 130 -0.98 1.16 -14.45
C GLY A 130 -1.34 2.58 -14.92
N GLU A 131 -1.05 2.93 -16.18
CA GLU A 131 -1.28 4.27 -16.74
C GLU A 131 -2.77 4.57 -16.98
N GLU A 132 -3.56 3.60 -17.40
CA GLU A 132 -4.98 3.80 -17.73
C GLU A 132 -5.94 3.50 -16.58
N ALA A 133 -5.57 2.63 -15.65
CA ALA A 133 -6.48 2.16 -14.60
C ALA A 133 -6.91 3.27 -13.65
N LEU A 134 -5.99 4.13 -13.19
CA LEU A 134 -6.32 5.22 -12.28
C LEU A 134 -7.22 6.29 -12.92
N PRO A 135 -6.92 6.83 -14.11
CA PRO A 135 -7.82 7.77 -14.79
C PRO A 135 -9.21 7.18 -15.07
N ASN A 136 -9.29 5.91 -15.49
CA ASN A 136 -10.55 5.25 -15.74
C ASN A 136 -11.35 5.00 -14.47
N ALA A 137 -10.71 4.62 -13.37
CA ALA A 137 -11.35 4.46 -12.07
C ALA A 137 -11.92 5.80 -11.54
N ILE A 138 -11.17 6.90 -11.69
CA ILE A 138 -11.64 8.24 -11.32
C ILE A 138 -12.85 8.65 -12.16
N LYS A 139 -12.80 8.45 -13.48
CA LYS A 139 -13.95 8.73 -14.37
C LYS A 139 -15.18 7.94 -13.98
N ALA A 140 -15.02 6.62 -13.75
CA ALA A 140 -16.10 5.75 -13.31
C ALA A 140 -16.68 6.20 -11.96
N GLY A 141 -15.80 6.60 -11.01
CA GLY A 141 -16.20 7.13 -9.71
C GLY A 141 -17.02 8.42 -9.81
N VAL A 142 -16.57 9.38 -10.61
CA VAL A 142 -17.30 10.64 -10.84
C VAL A 142 -18.67 10.39 -11.46
N ILE A 143 -18.73 9.52 -12.47
CA ILE A 143 -20.00 9.14 -13.12
C ILE A 143 -20.91 8.44 -12.11
N GLY A 144 -20.39 7.51 -11.32
CA GLY A 144 -21.16 6.78 -10.30
C GLY A 144 -21.73 7.73 -9.24
N ILE A 145 -20.93 8.65 -8.70
CA ILE A 145 -21.38 9.65 -7.73
C ILE A 145 -22.44 10.59 -8.35
N ALA A 146 -22.26 11.01 -9.60
CA ALA A 146 -23.25 11.84 -10.29
C ALA A 146 -24.60 11.12 -10.45
N ILE A 147 -24.60 9.84 -10.83
CA ILE A 147 -25.81 9.03 -10.91
C ILE A 147 -26.49 8.92 -9.54
N ILE A 148 -25.72 8.69 -8.48
CA ILE A 148 -26.24 8.61 -7.10
C ILE A 148 -26.87 9.96 -6.71
N PHE A 149 -26.26 11.08 -6.98
CA PHE A 149 -26.81 12.40 -6.68
C PHE A 149 -28.12 12.64 -7.40
N ILE A 150 -28.18 12.35 -8.71
CA ILE A 150 -29.39 12.48 -9.50
C ILE A 150 -30.50 11.58 -8.91
N PHE A 151 -30.19 10.33 -8.62
CA PHE A 151 -31.15 9.39 -8.02
C PHE A 151 -31.68 9.94 -6.69
N MET A 152 -30.81 10.36 -5.78
CA MET A 152 -31.18 10.87 -4.47
C MET A 152 -32.05 12.12 -4.55
N ILE A 153 -31.71 13.08 -5.41
CA ILE A 153 -32.47 14.32 -5.57
C ILE A 153 -33.84 14.04 -6.22
N VAL A 154 -33.87 13.19 -7.26
CA VAL A 154 -35.13 12.89 -7.98
C VAL A 154 -36.07 12.04 -7.12
N TYR A 155 -35.54 11.06 -6.41
CA TYR A 155 -36.35 10.14 -5.61
C TYR A 155 -36.73 10.70 -4.26
N TYR A 156 -35.76 11.27 -3.49
CA TYR A 156 -35.97 11.77 -2.14
C TYR A 156 -36.19 13.28 -2.04
N ARG A 157 -36.06 14.03 -3.14
CA ARG A 157 -36.26 15.48 -3.20
C ARG A 157 -35.40 16.24 -2.15
N VAL A 158 -36.03 17.00 -1.22
CA VAL A 158 -35.32 17.79 -0.22
C VAL A 158 -34.42 16.94 0.69
N PRO A 159 -34.86 15.83 1.30
CA PRO A 159 -33.97 14.90 1.98
C PRO A 159 -32.80 14.40 1.11
N GLY A 160 -33.05 14.17 -0.19
CA GLY A 160 -32.02 13.78 -1.14
C GLY A 160 -30.93 14.83 -1.34
N ILE A 161 -31.26 16.11 -1.34
CA ILE A 161 -30.28 17.21 -1.38
C ILE A 161 -29.41 17.17 -0.12
N ILE A 162 -30.03 17.00 1.05
CA ILE A 162 -29.31 16.89 2.33
C ILE A 162 -28.36 15.69 2.33
N ALA A 163 -28.81 14.54 1.84
CA ALA A 163 -27.95 13.36 1.71
C ALA A 163 -26.79 13.58 0.72
N SER A 164 -27.01 14.29 -0.37
CA SER A 164 -25.96 14.63 -1.34
C SER A 164 -24.90 15.55 -0.71
N MET A 165 -25.31 16.52 0.13
CA MET A 165 -24.36 17.34 0.91
C MET A 165 -23.56 16.48 1.92
N ALA A 166 -24.24 15.59 2.63
CA ALA A 166 -23.57 14.68 3.56
C ALA A 166 -22.60 13.72 2.83
N LEU A 167 -22.95 13.24 1.64
CA LEU A 167 -22.09 12.39 0.82
C LEU A 167 -20.86 13.16 0.28
N THR A 168 -21.02 14.42 -0.08
CA THR A 168 -19.88 15.30 -0.44
C THR A 168 -18.92 15.43 0.73
N LEU A 169 -19.45 15.69 1.93
CA LEU A 169 -18.62 15.77 3.14
C LEU A 169 -17.95 14.43 3.47
N TYR A 170 -18.68 13.31 3.34
CA TYR A 170 -18.15 11.95 3.47
C TYR A 170 -16.93 11.73 2.57
N THR A 171 -17.10 12.00 1.27
CA THR A 171 -16.04 11.83 0.26
C THR A 171 -14.82 12.68 0.62
N THR A 172 -15.04 13.93 1.01
CA THR A 172 -13.96 14.84 1.43
C THR A 172 -13.24 14.34 2.67
N LEU A 173 -13.97 13.88 3.69
CA LEU A 173 -13.37 13.36 4.93
C LEU A 173 -12.54 12.09 4.67
N VAL A 174 -13.04 11.16 3.86
CA VAL A 174 -12.29 9.93 3.53
C VAL A 174 -11.01 10.27 2.78
N LEU A 175 -11.05 11.16 1.80
CA LEU A 175 -9.87 11.59 1.05
C LEU A 175 -8.86 12.33 1.94
N LEU A 176 -9.32 13.17 2.88
CA LEU A 176 -8.44 13.82 3.86
C LEU A 176 -7.75 12.79 4.77
N ILE A 177 -8.50 11.80 5.29
CA ILE A 177 -7.93 10.73 6.12
C ILE A 177 -6.87 9.94 5.34
N PHE A 178 -7.10 9.66 4.05
CA PHE A 178 -6.10 8.96 3.22
C PHE A 178 -4.85 9.82 3.01
N ALA A 179 -5.00 11.11 2.76
CA ALA A 179 -3.87 12.03 2.58
C ALA A 179 -3.02 12.17 3.85
N GLU A 180 -3.65 12.35 5.02
CA GLU A 180 -2.97 12.51 6.30
C GLU A 180 -2.23 11.24 6.75
N ASN A 181 -2.79 10.05 6.47
CA ASN A 181 -2.20 8.78 6.88
C ASN A 181 -1.29 8.15 5.81
N GLY A 182 -1.05 8.81 4.69
CA GLY A 182 -0.22 8.29 3.62
C GLY A 182 -0.73 6.96 3.03
N VAL A 183 -2.06 6.74 3.04
CA VAL A 183 -2.65 5.50 2.54
C VAL A 183 -2.46 5.40 1.03
N ALA A 184 -1.70 4.41 0.59
CA ALA A 184 -1.50 4.15 -0.84
C ALA A 184 -2.81 3.69 -1.48
N LEU A 185 -3.33 4.49 -2.42
CA LEU A 185 -4.51 4.15 -3.21
C LEU A 185 -4.16 3.10 -4.26
N THR A 186 -4.26 1.83 -3.88
CA THR A 186 -4.16 0.70 -4.81
C THR A 186 -5.46 0.55 -5.61
N LEU A 187 -5.43 -0.14 -6.76
CA LEU A 187 -6.64 -0.42 -7.55
C LEU A 187 -7.76 -1.06 -6.71
N PRO A 188 -7.53 -2.11 -5.89
CA PRO A 188 -8.53 -2.62 -4.96
C PRO A 188 -8.95 -1.59 -3.90
N GLY A 189 -8.06 -0.71 -3.45
CA GLY A 189 -8.39 0.38 -2.53
C GLY A 189 -9.36 1.39 -3.14
N ILE A 190 -9.19 1.76 -4.42
CA ILE A 190 -10.14 2.61 -5.15
C ILE A 190 -11.49 1.91 -5.29
N ALA A 191 -11.51 0.62 -5.60
CA ALA A 191 -12.75 -0.15 -5.67
C ALA A 191 -13.47 -0.18 -4.31
N ALA A 192 -12.73 -0.37 -3.21
CA ALA A 192 -13.29 -0.29 -1.85
C ALA A 192 -13.87 1.09 -1.55
N PHE A 193 -13.17 2.16 -1.93
CA PHE A 193 -13.67 3.54 -1.76
C PHE A 193 -14.98 3.75 -2.50
N LEU A 194 -15.08 3.36 -3.78
CA LEU A 194 -16.32 3.48 -4.55
C LEU A 194 -17.45 2.64 -3.96
N LEU A 195 -17.14 1.43 -3.48
CA LEU A 195 -18.09 0.59 -2.78
C LEU A 195 -18.62 1.28 -1.51
N THR A 196 -17.74 1.88 -0.71
CA THR A 196 -18.15 2.56 0.53
C THR A 196 -18.95 3.84 0.29
N VAL A 197 -18.74 4.53 -0.84
CA VAL A 197 -19.61 5.64 -1.29
C VAL A 197 -21.04 5.14 -1.49
N GLY A 198 -21.24 3.97 -2.15
CA GLY A 198 -22.55 3.34 -2.29
C GLY A 198 -23.19 2.99 -0.95
N MET A 199 -22.43 2.38 -0.04
CA MET A 199 -22.92 2.02 1.31
C MET A 199 -23.25 3.25 2.17
N ALA A 200 -22.52 4.35 1.99
CA ALA A 200 -22.83 5.60 2.70
C ALA A 200 -24.20 6.18 2.30
N VAL A 201 -24.59 5.99 1.05
CA VAL A 201 -25.94 6.38 0.58
C VAL A 201 -27.02 5.45 1.14
N ASP A 202 -26.74 4.14 1.24
CA ASP A 202 -27.71 3.16 1.72
C ASP A 202 -28.16 3.46 3.17
N ALA A 203 -27.25 3.86 4.04
CA ALA A 203 -27.60 4.31 5.39
C ALA A 203 -28.58 5.49 5.39
N ASN A 204 -28.40 6.46 4.49
CA ASN A 204 -29.31 7.61 4.36
C ASN A 204 -30.67 7.18 3.79
N VAL A 205 -30.68 6.28 2.80
CA VAL A 205 -31.90 5.70 2.23
C VAL A 205 -32.72 5.01 3.32
N LEU A 206 -32.08 4.16 4.13
CA LEU A 206 -32.74 3.46 5.22
C LEU A 206 -33.37 4.44 6.22
N ILE A 207 -32.64 5.47 6.63
CA ILE A 207 -33.14 6.52 7.53
C ILE A 207 -34.38 7.20 6.89
N PHE A 208 -34.32 7.59 5.63
CA PHE A 208 -35.42 8.28 4.96
C PHE A 208 -36.64 7.41 4.82
N GLU A 209 -36.50 6.12 4.53
CA GLU A 209 -37.65 5.20 4.51
C GLU A 209 -38.26 5.04 5.89
N ARG A 210 -37.47 4.96 6.97
CA ARG A 210 -38.02 4.95 8.35
C ARG A 210 -38.75 6.24 8.68
N ILE A 211 -38.23 7.40 8.27
CA ILE A 211 -38.93 8.68 8.43
C ILE A 211 -40.26 8.68 7.66
N ARG A 212 -40.29 8.13 6.43
CA ARG A 212 -41.51 8.02 5.64
C ARG A 212 -42.56 7.10 6.28
N GLU A 213 -42.14 5.98 6.87
CA GLU A 213 -43.02 5.09 7.63
C GLU A 213 -43.67 5.84 8.79
N GLU A 214 -42.90 6.60 9.57
CA GLU A 214 -43.44 7.36 10.70
C GLU A 214 -44.36 8.50 10.26
N LEU A 215 -44.08 9.14 9.13
CA LEU A 215 -44.95 10.14 8.53
C LEU A 215 -46.28 9.56 8.06
N LYS A 216 -46.30 8.32 7.50
CA LYS A 216 -47.50 7.61 7.13
C LYS A 216 -48.40 7.26 8.30
N LYS A 217 -47.81 7.09 9.49
CA LYS A 217 -48.54 6.92 10.77
C LYS A 217 -49.17 8.21 11.30
N GLY A 218 -49.01 9.33 10.59
CA GLY A 218 -49.61 10.61 10.94
C GLY A 218 -48.79 11.48 11.89
N LEU A 219 -47.53 11.11 12.16
CA LEU A 219 -46.66 11.91 13.06
C LEU A 219 -46.24 13.22 12.40
N SER A 220 -45.94 14.22 13.23
CA SER A 220 -45.33 15.47 12.78
C SER A 220 -43.96 15.22 12.14
N VAL A 221 -43.55 16.06 11.19
CA VAL A 221 -42.25 15.93 10.53
C VAL A 221 -41.10 15.89 11.53
N LYS A 222 -41.12 16.75 12.54
CA LYS A 222 -40.11 16.80 13.59
C LYS A 222 -40.01 15.46 14.35
N THR A 223 -41.14 14.94 14.78
CA THR A 223 -41.20 13.66 15.52
C THR A 223 -40.84 12.48 14.61
N ALA A 224 -41.28 12.50 13.36
CA ALA A 224 -40.97 11.45 12.39
C ALA A 224 -39.46 11.39 12.07
N VAL A 225 -38.77 12.54 11.99
CA VAL A 225 -37.32 12.59 11.80
C VAL A 225 -36.62 11.97 13.01
N ASP A 226 -36.96 12.38 14.25
CA ASP A 226 -36.31 11.82 15.44
C ASP A 226 -36.54 10.30 15.59
N LYS A 227 -37.76 9.83 15.37
CA LYS A 227 -38.10 8.39 15.41
C LYS A 227 -37.47 7.60 14.26
N GLY A 228 -37.45 8.16 13.06
CA GLY A 228 -36.85 7.51 11.89
C GLY A 228 -35.35 7.25 12.11
N PHE A 229 -34.62 8.22 12.63
CA PHE A 229 -33.21 8.02 12.98
C PHE A 229 -33.03 6.99 14.09
N HIS A 230 -33.90 7.01 15.11
CA HIS A 230 -33.84 6.01 16.19
C HIS A 230 -34.10 4.59 15.69
N ASN A 231 -35.13 4.42 14.87
CA ASN A 231 -35.54 3.11 14.34
C ASN A 231 -34.58 2.56 13.28
N ALA A 232 -33.84 3.44 12.58
CA ALA A 232 -32.81 3.01 11.61
C ALA A 232 -31.49 2.62 12.28
N LEU A 233 -31.23 3.11 13.50
CA LEU A 233 -29.92 3.02 14.15
C LEU A 233 -29.44 1.57 14.30
N SER A 234 -30.26 0.66 14.82
CA SER A 234 -29.86 -0.74 15.04
C SER A 234 -29.48 -1.41 13.70
N SER A 235 -30.32 -1.24 12.68
CA SER A 235 -30.06 -1.85 11.37
C SER A 235 -28.79 -1.32 10.73
N ILE A 236 -28.50 -0.02 10.87
CA ILE A 236 -27.27 0.59 10.35
C ILE A 236 -26.05 0.06 11.11
N LEU A 237 -26.14 -0.04 12.44
CA LEU A 237 -25.05 -0.58 13.26
C LEU A 237 -24.78 -2.05 12.92
N ASP A 238 -25.80 -2.88 12.89
CA ASP A 238 -25.69 -4.33 12.64
C ASP A 238 -25.04 -4.61 11.25
N SER A 239 -25.51 -3.92 10.22
CA SER A 239 -24.96 -4.04 8.87
C SER A 239 -23.49 -3.62 8.80
N ASN A 240 -23.15 -2.48 9.40
CA ASN A 240 -21.79 -1.94 9.33
C ASN A 240 -20.80 -2.72 10.22
N ILE A 241 -21.23 -3.19 11.40
CA ILE A 241 -20.42 -4.05 12.27
C ILE A 241 -20.05 -5.34 11.54
N THR A 242 -21.01 -5.98 10.87
CA THR A 242 -20.74 -7.19 10.07
C THR A 242 -19.69 -6.93 9.00
N THR A 243 -19.77 -5.79 8.30
CA THR A 243 -18.80 -5.43 7.26
C THR A 243 -17.44 -5.07 7.85
N ILE A 244 -17.38 -4.42 9.02
CA ILE A 244 -16.13 -4.16 9.75
C ILE A 244 -15.45 -5.47 10.14
N ILE A 245 -16.21 -6.47 10.64
CA ILE A 245 -15.67 -7.79 10.97
C ILE A 245 -15.05 -8.44 9.72
N ALA A 246 -15.74 -8.40 8.57
CA ALA A 246 -15.18 -8.88 7.31
C ALA A 246 -13.89 -8.13 6.92
N GLY A 247 -13.88 -6.80 7.09
CA GLY A 247 -12.70 -5.96 6.87
C GLY A 247 -11.52 -6.35 7.77
N LEU A 248 -11.77 -6.62 9.05
CA LEU A 248 -10.74 -7.09 9.99
C LEU A 248 -10.16 -8.44 9.57
N VAL A 249 -10.99 -9.39 9.17
CA VAL A 249 -10.52 -10.69 8.66
C VAL A 249 -9.63 -10.50 7.44
N LEU A 250 -10.06 -9.67 6.48
CA LEU A 250 -9.27 -9.35 5.28
C LEU A 250 -7.96 -8.63 5.63
N TYR A 251 -7.93 -7.81 6.65
CA TYR A 251 -6.72 -7.12 7.10
C TYR A 251 -5.70 -8.07 7.73
N TYR A 252 -6.14 -8.99 8.59
CA TYR A 252 -5.23 -9.92 9.28
C TYR A 252 -4.80 -11.10 8.40
N MET A 253 -5.72 -11.63 7.59
CA MET A 253 -5.46 -12.81 6.76
C MET A 253 -5.06 -12.47 5.31
N GLY A 254 -5.32 -11.24 4.87
CA GLY A 254 -4.96 -10.80 3.52
C GLY A 254 -3.49 -10.41 3.39
N THR A 255 -3.00 -10.43 2.16
CA THR A 255 -1.64 -10.01 1.80
C THR A 255 -1.67 -8.85 0.80
N GLY A 256 -0.61 -8.06 0.74
CA GLY A 256 -0.40 -7.03 -0.27
C GLY A 256 -1.62 -6.12 -0.49
N THR A 257 -2.17 -6.15 -1.69
CA THR A 257 -3.27 -5.27 -2.13
C THR A 257 -4.59 -5.51 -1.40
N VAL A 258 -4.82 -6.74 -0.87
CA VAL A 258 -6.03 -7.07 -0.10
C VAL A 258 -6.07 -6.32 1.23
N LYS A 259 -4.92 -6.13 1.88
CA LYS A 259 -4.83 -5.28 3.09
C LYS A 259 -5.21 -3.83 2.80
N GLY A 260 -4.75 -3.27 1.68
CA GLY A 260 -5.12 -1.93 1.25
C GLY A 260 -6.63 -1.79 1.04
N PHE A 261 -7.26 -2.76 0.37
CA PHE A 261 -8.72 -2.83 0.25
C PHE A 261 -9.41 -2.82 1.62
N ALA A 262 -8.96 -3.69 2.55
CA ALA A 262 -9.57 -3.83 3.87
C ALA A 262 -9.47 -2.53 4.71
N VAL A 263 -8.32 -1.86 4.71
CA VAL A 263 -8.13 -0.58 5.40
C VAL A 263 -9.06 0.49 4.84
N THR A 264 -9.10 0.63 3.50
CA THR A 264 -9.99 1.59 2.83
C THR A 264 -11.45 1.32 3.16
N LEU A 265 -11.87 0.05 3.13
CA LEU A 265 -13.22 -0.37 3.47
C LEU A 265 -13.59 0.02 4.92
N MET A 266 -12.74 -0.31 5.89
CA MET A 266 -13.01 -0.01 7.30
C MET A 266 -13.08 1.50 7.58
N ILE A 267 -12.13 2.29 7.03
CA ILE A 267 -12.16 3.75 7.14
C ILE A 267 -13.45 4.30 6.53
N GLY A 268 -13.79 3.86 5.31
CA GLY A 268 -15.01 4.30 4.63
C GLY A 268 -16.28 4.01 5.45
N ILE A 269 -16.40 2.83 6.05
CA ILE A 269 -17.56 2.46 6.88
C ILE A 269 -17.65 3.35 8.14
N VAL A 270 -16.55 3.54 8.85
CA VAL A 270 -16.56 4.38 10.08
C VAL A 270 -16.96 5.82 9.75
N VAL A 271 -16.42 6.39 8.68
CA VAL A 271 -16.77 7.74 8.24
C VAL A 271 -18.21 7.81 7.73
N SER A 272 -18.71 6.77 7.01
CA SER A 272 -20.10 6.73 6.55
C SER A 272 -21.10 6.69 7.71
N MET A 273 -20.82 5.90 8.74
CA MET A 273 -21.63 5.88 9.96
C MET A 273 -21.66 7.24 10.64
N PHE A 274 -20.50 7.89 10.78
CA PHE A 274 -20.43 9.23 11.35
C PHE A 274 -21.24 10.23 10.52
N THR A 275 -21.09 10.24 9.21
CA THR A 275 -21.80 11.18 8.34
C THR A 275 -23.31 10.90 8.30
N ALA A 276 -23.74 9.66 8.30
CA ALA A 276 -25.17 9.32 8.34
C ALA A 276 -25.82 9.68 9.68
N LEU A 277 -25.20 9.27 10.80
CA LEU A 277 -25.82 9.39 12.14
C LEU A 277 -25.63 10.77 12.77
N VAL A 278 -24.57 11.50 12.42
CA VAL A 278 -24.31 12.83 13.00
C VAL A 278 -24.60 13.93 11.98
N VAL A 279 -23.95 13.90 10.83
CA VAL A 279 -24.06 15.00 9.86
C VAL A 279 -25.46 15.05 9.23
N THR A 280 -25.94 13.94 8.66
CA THR A 280 -27.28 13.92 8.04
C THR A 280 -28.36 14.23 9.08
N LYS A 281 -28.26 13.67 10.29
CA LYS A 281 -29.21 13.99 11.37
C LYS A 281 -29.25 15.47 11.72
N THR A 282 -28.08 16.08 11.84
CA THR A 282 -27.95 17.52 12.15
C THR A 282 -28.53 18.37 11.02
N LEU A 283 -28.18 18.08 9.77
CA LEU A 283 -28.70 18.78 8.60
C LEU A 283 -30.21 18.61 8.46
N MET A 284 -30.76 17.42 8.69
CA MET A 284 -32.19 17.16 8.68
C MET A 284 -32.93 17.98 9.76
N LYS A 285 -32.43 17.99 11.00
CA LYS A 285 -33.00 18.82 12.06
C LYS A 285 -32.93 20.30 11.75
N LEU A 286 -31.81 20.76 11.21
CA LEU A 286 -31.66 22.14 10.74
C LEU A 286 -32.68 22.48 9.66
N GLY A 287 -32.85 21.60 8.65
CA GLY A 287 -33.82 21.75 7.59
C GLY A 287 -35.28 21.82 8.10
N VAL A 288 -35.61 21.03 9.12
CA VAL A 288 -36.94 21.10 9.80
C VAL A 288 -37.09 22.44 10.52
N ASN A 289 -36.09 22.87 11.30
CA ASN A 289 -36.14 24.13 12.06
C ASN A 289 -36.20 25.37 11.16
N MET A 290 -35.44 25.36 10.05
CA MET A 290 -35.45 26.46 9.05
C MET A 290 -36.72 26.43 8.19
N GLY A 291 -37.57 25.41 8.33
CA GLY A 291 -38.83 25.31 7.61
C GLY A 291 -38.70 24.85 6.13
N LEU A 292 -37.54 24.31 5.76
CA LEU A 292 -37.36 23.66 4.45
C LEU A 292 -38.09 22.33 4.34
N LEU A 293 -38.32 21.66 5.48
CA LEU A 293 -38.97 20.36 5.61
C LEU A 293 -40.25 20.47 6.45
N LYS A 294 -41.22 21.31 6.00
CA LYS A 294 -42.47 21.57 6.77
C LYS A 294 -43.56 20.53 6.58
N THR A 295 -43.62 19.90 5.43
CA THR A 295 -44.75 19.06 5.05
C THR A 295 -44.32 17.64 4.68
N PRO A 296 -45.17 16.61 4.91
CA PRO A 296 -44.91 15.24 4.47
C PRO A 296 -44.69 15.11 2.96
N ALA A 297 -45.17 16.05 2.16
CA ALA A 297 -44.98 16.08 0.72
C ALA A 297 -43.48 16.19 0.31
N HIS A 298 -42.64 16.83 1.12
CA HIS A 298 -41.19 16.88 0.89
C HIS A 298 -40.53 15.50 0.99
N PHE A 299 -41.14 14.58 1.72
CA PHE A 299 -40.75 13.16 1.85
C PHE A 299 -41.51 12.24 0.90
N ARG A 300 -42.26 12.81 -0.08
CA ARG A 300 -43.07 12.04 -1.03
C ARG A 300 -44.19 11.22 -0.34
N VAL A 301 -44.67 11.66 0.80
CA VAL A 301 -45.83 11.09 1.51
C VAL A 301 -47.02 11.97 1.25
N LYS A 302 -48.10 11.40 0.63
CA LYS A 302 -49.43 12.04 0.55
C LYS A 302 -50.10 11.85 1.90
N ARG A 303 -50.63 12.94 2.51
CA ARG A 303 -51.66 12.80 3.54
C ARG A 303 -52.88 12.19 2.91
N GLY A 304 -53.33 11.05 3.39
CA GLY A 304 -54.65 10.55 3.11
C GLY A 304 -55.72 11.48 3.68
#